data_f85f8e75f7f49e0cfb004f9a03f11dd1
#
_entry.id   f85f8e75f7f49e0cfb004f9a03f11dd1
#
_cell.length_a   1.000
_cell.length_b   1.000
_cell.length_c   1.000
_cell.angle_alpha   90.00
_cell.angle_beta   90.00
_cell.angle_gamma   90.00
#
_symmetry.space_group_name_H-M   'P 1'
#
loop_
_entity.id
_entity.type
_entity.pdbx_description
1 polymer ?
#
loop_
_entity_poly.entity_id
_entity_poly.type
_entity_poly.pdbx_seq_one_letter_code
_entity_poly.pdbx_strand_id
1 'polypeptide(L)'
;QNFRYIGLIATALPEAKIIHVKRDPAAVCWANYKTFFPSEGLGYCFSIEDTIHYVRLYEDLMEFWGSELSNKIHTLNYEQLTVNQEKETKRLIDYIGLDWHEACLSPQDNKRGVSTASSIQVRQKVYQGSSQKWKKYEPFLNGAFDQFL
;
A
#
# COMPACT_ATOMS: atom_id res chain seq x y z
N GLN A 1 2.35 -8.13 4.57
CA GLN A 1 1.42 -9.26 4.77
C GLN A 1 0.63 -9.17 6.09
N ASN A 2 0.68 -8.04 6.79
CA ASN A 2 -0.01 -7.85 8.08
C ASN A 2 -1.55 -7.92 7.95
N PHE A 3 -2.10 -7.67 6.77
CA PHE A 3 -3.54 -7.80 6.52
C PHE A 3 -4.12 -9.18 6.87
N ARG A 4 -3.29 -10.23 6.86
CA ARG A 4 -3.68 -11.60 7.26
C ARG A 4 -3.93 -11.72 8.76
N TYR A 5 -3.42 -10.81 9.56
CA TYR A 5 -3.42 -10.86 11.02
C TYR A 5 -4.21 -9.71 11.65
N ILE A 6 -4.99 -8.95 10.88
CA ILE A 6 -5.73 -7.78 11.37
C ILE A 6 -6.66 -8.15 12.53
N GLY A 7 -7.39 -9.25 12.45
CA GLY A 7 -8.25 -9.70 13.53
C GLY A 7 -7.48 -10.03 14.82
N LEU A 8 -6.33 -10.70 14.69
CA LEU A 8 -5.47 -10.99 15.84
C LEU A 8 -4.89 -9.70 16.44
N ILE A 9 -4.43 -8.77 15.58
CA ILE A 9 -3.91 -7.46 16.02
C ILE A 9 -4.99 -6.67 16.74
N ALA A 10 -6.20 -6.61 16.17
CA ALA A 10 -7.32 -5.86 16.77
C ALA A 10 -7.80 -6.45 18.10
N THR A 11 -7.63 -7.76 18.29
CA THR A 11 -7.96 -8.46 19.56
C THR A 11 -6.85 -8.24 20.60
N ALA A 12 -5.60 -8.42 20.21
CA ALA A 12 -4.46 -8.30 21.14
C ALA A 12 -4.14 -6.84 21.52
N LEU A 13 -4.46 -5.90 20.64
CA LEU A 13 -4.19 -4.46 20.79
C LEU A 13 -5.48 -3.67 20.49
N PRO A 14 -6.46 -3.67 21.39
CA PRO A 14 -7.78 -3.09 21.11
C PRO A 14 -7.74 -1.58 20.82
N GLU A 15 -6.72 -0.87 21.31
CA GLU A 15 -6.54 0.57 21.07
C GLU A 15 -5.71 0.88 19.80
N ALA A 16 -5.18 -0.15 19.12
CA ALA A 16 -4.38 0.06 17.92
C ALA A 16 -5.25 0.61 16.77
N LYS A 17 -4.77 1.66 16.14
CA LYS A 17 -5.34 2.21 14.91
C LYS A 17 -4.66 1.57 13.71
N ILE A 18 -5.45 1.06 12.78
CA ILE A 18 -4.96 0.33 11.61
C ILE A 18 -5.04 1.26 10.41
N ILE A 19 -3.91 1.45 9.74
CA ILE A 19 -3.84 2.23 8.50
C ILE A 19 -3.67 1.25 7.34
N HIS A 20 -4.67 1.22 6.47
CA HIS A 20 -4.68 0.45 5.24
C HIS A 20 -4.29 1.33 4.07
N VAL A 21 -3.09 1.19 3.54
CA VAL A 21 -2.66 1.92 2.34
C VAL A 21 -3.13 1.14 1.10
N LYS A 22 -4.19 1.63 0.47
CA LYS A 22 -4.75 1.05 -0.76
C LYS A 22 -4.13 1.73 -1.97
N ARG A 23 -3.71 0.93 -2.95
CA ARG A 23 -3.11 1.38 -4.21
C ARG A 23 -3.73 0.63 -5.37
N ASP A 24 -3.67 1.22 -6.57
CA ASP A 24 -4.07 0.56 -7.84
C ASP A 24 -3.56 -0.89 -7.90
N PRO A 25 -4.45 -1.89 -8.08
CA PRO A 25 -4.07 -3.29 -7.99
C PRO A 25 -3.11 -3.73 -9.11
N ALA A 26 -3.26 -3.22 -10.34
CA ALA A 26 -2.32 -3.51 -11.43
C ALA A 26 -0.91 -2.97 -11.11
N ALA A 27 -0.85 -1.77 -10.50
CA ALA A 27 0.42 -1.19 -10.05
C ALA A 27 1.05 -2.00 -8.90
N VAL A 28 0.24 -2.57 -8.01
CA VAL A 28 0.71 -3.46 -6.93
C VAL A 28 1.26 -4.76 -7.53
N CYS A 29 0.51 -5.40 -8.43
CA CYS A 29 0.96 -6.62 -9.12
C CYS A 29 2.28 -6.39 -9.84
N TRP A 30 2.36 -5.32 -10.65
CA TRP A 30 3.57 -4.97 -11.37
C TRP A 30 4.75 -4.69 -10.46
N ALA A 31 4.54 -3.96 -9.36
CA ALA A 31 5.61 -3.64 -8.40
C ALA A 31 6.15 -4.89 -7.73
N ASN A 32 5.28 -5.83 -7.36
CA ASN A 32 5.67 -7.10 -6.77
C ASN A 32 6.42 -7.98 -7.77
N TYR A 33 5.87 -8.17 -8.97
CA TYR A 33 6.46 -9.03 -10.00
C TYR A 33 7.87 -8.59 -10.42
N LYS A 34 8.10 -7.30 -10.62
CA LYS A 34 9.41 -6.79 -11.04
C LYS A 34 10.45 -6.69 -9.93
N THR A 35 10.05 -6.88 -8.67
CA THR A 35 10.96 -6.70 -7.51
C THR A 35 11.41 -8.07 -7.03
N PHE A 36 12.73 -8.28 -6.99
CA PHE A 36 13.28 -9.47 -6.36
C PHE A 36 13.16 -9.38 -4.84
N PHE A 37 12.49 -10.37 -4.25
CA PHE A 37 12.37 -10.52 -2.80
C PHE A 37 13.12 -11.79 -2.37
N PRO A 38 14.21 -11.67 -1.61
CA PRO A 38 14.98 -12.83 -1.16
C PRO A 38 14.29 -13.60 -0.01
N SER A 39 13.17 -13.06 0.51
CA SER A 39 12.50 -13.62 1.67
C SER A 39 11.60 -14.80 1.30
N GLU A 40 11.60 -15.84 2.15
CA GLU A 40 10.63 -16.93 2.06
C GLU A 40 9.18 -16.43 2.19
N GLY A 41 8.24 -17.13 1.57
CA GLY A 41 6.80 -16.80 1.60
C GLY A 41 6.38 -15.69 0.62
N LEU A 42 7.27 -15.20 -0.25
CA LEU A 42 6.97 -14.24 -1.31
C LEU A 42 7.10 -14.86 -2.72
N GLY A 43 7.06 -16.19 -2.82
CA GLY A 43 7.20 -16.91 -4.09
C GLY A 43 6.14 -16.57 -5.14
N TYR A 44 4.95 -16.14 -4.70
CA TYR A 44 3.89 -15.68 -5.59
C TYR A 44 4.32 -14.49 -6.48
N CYS A 45 5.32 -13.70 -6.05
CA CYS A 45 5.83 -12.57 -6.84
C CYS A 45 6.61 -12.98 -8.10
N PHE A 46 6.98 -14.26 -8.26
CA PHE A 46 7.71 -14.74 -9.43
C PHE A 46 6.80 -15.11 -10.62
N SER A 47 5.48 -15.09 -10.44
CA SER A 47 4.47 -15.29 -11.48
C SER A 47 3.49 -14.11 -11.47
N ILE A 48 3.10 -13.64 -12.66
CA ILE A 48 2.08 -12.58 -12.79
C ILE A 48 0.72 -13.13 -12.32
N GLU A 49 0.37 -14.33 -12.73
CA GLU A 49 -0.90 -14.99 -12.40
C GLU A 49 -1.02 -15.20 -10.88
N ASP A 50 0.01 -15.72 -10.24
CA ASP A 50 0.03 -15.92 -8.79
C ASP A 50 -0.02 -14.59 -8.03
N THR A 51 0.66 -13.56 -8.55
CA THR A 51 0.60 -12.20 -7.97
C THR A 51 -0.82 -11.63 -8.05
N ILE A 52 -1.50 -11.79 -9.19
CA ILE A 52 -2.89 -11.35 -9.37
C ILE A 52 -3.81 -12.11 -8.42
N HIS A 53 -3.68 -13.43 -8.35
CA HIS A 53 -4.47 -14.25 -7.43
C HIS A 53 -4.28 -13.80 -5.97
N TYR A 54 -3.04 -13.56 -5.56
CA TYR A 54 -2.75 -13.09 -4.21
C TYR A 54 -3.32 -11.70 -3.92
N VAL A 55 -3.33 -10.80 -4.90
CA VAL A 55 -3.96 -9.49 -4.76
C VAL A 55 -5.47 -9.61 -4.62
N ARG A 56 -6.14 -10.52 -5.34
CA ARG A 56 -7.57 -10.79 -5.15
C ARG A 56 -7.88 -11.30 -3.74
N LEU A 57 -7.13 -12.29 -3.26
CA LEU A 57 -7.27 -12.78 -1.88
C LEU A 57 -7.06 -11.66 -0.84
N TYR A 58 -6.14 -10.75 -1.10
CA TYR A 58 -5.94 -9.57 -0.26
C TYR A 58 -7.15 -8.64 -0.30
N GLU A 59 -7.71 -8.34 -1.49
CA GLU A 59 -8.88 -7.47 -1.64
C GLU A 59 -10.08 -8.04 -0.89
N ASP A 60 -10.39 -9.33 -1.08
CA ASP A 60 -11.50 -10.02 -0.39
C ASP A 60 -11.33 -9.97 1.13
N LEU A 61 -10.12 -10.24 1.62
CA LEU A 61 -9.86 -10.22 3.06
C LEU A 61 -9.91 -8.80 3.63
N MET A 62 -9.49 -7.78 2.89
CA MET A 62 -9.59 -6.39 3.33
C MET A 62 -11.01 -5.85 3.28
N GLU A 63 -11.85 -6.34 2.38
CA GLU A 63 -13.29 -6.06 2.38
C GLU A 63 -13.96 -6.64 3.62
N PHE A 64 -13.67 -7.90 3.93
CA PHE A 64 -14.12 -8.54 5.16
C PHE A 64 -13.70 -7.75 6.42
N TRP A 65 -12.41 -7.42 6.55
CA TRP A 65 -11.95 -6.63 7.70
C TRP A 65 -12.57 -5.23 7.74
N GLY A 66 -12.83 -4.62 6.59
CA GLY A 66 -13.49 -3.32 6.48
C GLY A 66 -14.93 -3.37 7.00
N SER A 67 -15.66 -4.49 6.83
CA SER A 67 -17.00 -4.68 7.39
C SER A 67 -16.95 -4.93 8.90
N GLU A 68 -16.05 -5.80 9.36
CA GLU A 68 -16.00 -6.21 10.77
C GLU A 68 -15.35 -5.16 11.69
N LEU A 69 -14.41 -4.38 11.18
CA LEU A 69 -13.59 -3.44 11.96
C LEU A 69 -13.61 -2.02 11.37
N SER A 70 -14.75 -1.58 10.84
CA SER A 70 -14.90 -0.32 10.10
C SER A 70 -14.44 0.93 10.88
N ASN A 71 -14.57 0.92 12.20
CA ASN A 71 -14.15 2.02 13.08
C ASN A 71 -12.66 1.98 13.46
N LYS A 72 -11.95 0.90 13.13
CA LYS A 72 -10.52 0.71 13.47
C LYS A 72 -9.58 0.78 12.27
N ILE A 73 -10.13 0.77 11.05
CA ILE A 73 -9.35 0.76 9.82
C ILE A 73 -9.55 2.07 9.07
N HIS A 74 -8.49 2.85 8.94
CA HIS A 74 -8.45 4.02 8.06
C HIS A 74 -7.84 3.63 6.72
N THR A 75 -8.62 3.72 5.65
CA THR A 75 -8.11 3.48 4.30
C THR A 75 -7.54 4.76 3.71
N LEU A 76 -6.23 4.76 3.49
CA LEU A 76 -5.49 5.80 2.81
C LEU A 76 -5.28 5.40 1.35
N ASN A 77 -5.92 6.11 0.42
CA ASN A 77 -5.72 5.88 -1.01
C ASN A 77 -4.39 6.52 -1.45
N TYR A 78 -3.48 5.70 -1.99
CA TYR A 78 -2.14 6.14 -2.39
C TYR A 78 -2.18 7.17 -3.52
N GLU A 79 -3.04 6.99 -4.52
CA GLU A 79 -3.15 7.90 -5.64
C GLU A 79 -3.66 9.27 -5.17
N GLN A 80 -4.68 9.28 -4.29
CA GLN A 80 -5.19 10.52 -3.70
C GLN A 80 -4.14 11.20 -2.82
N LEU A 81 -3.37 10.43 -2.04
CA LEU A 81 -2.27 10.98 -1.27
C LEU A 81 -1.24 11.69 -2.15
N THR A 82 -0.92 11.13 -3.32
CA THR A 82 0.08 11.75 -4.22
C THR A 82 -0.43 12.99 -4.93
N VAL A 83 -1.74 13.13 -5.11
CA VAL A 83 -2.39 14.29 -5.76
C VAL A 83 -2.71 15.39 -4.73
N ASN A 84 -3.21 15.00 -3.56
CA ASN A 84 -3.73 15.88 -2.52
C ASN A 84 -2.99 15.63 -1.20
N GLN A 85 -1.64 15.67 -1.23
CA GLN A 85 -0.78 15.26 -0.12
C GLN A 85 -1.19 15.88 1.22
N GLU A 86 -1.36 17.20 1.26
CA GLU A 86 -1.69 17.91 2.51
C GLU A 86 -3.04 17.44 3.07
N LYS A 87 -4.08 17.39 2.25
CA LYS A 87 -5.42 16.99 2.69
C LYS A 87 -5.43 15.56 3.24
N GLU A 88 -4.85 14.62 2.50
CA GLU A 88 -4.86 13.21 2.89
C GLU A 88 -3.95 12.96 4.10
N THR A 89 -2.82 13.66 4.20
CA THR A 89 -1.94 13.58 5.37
C THR A 89 -2.62 14.16 6.62
N LYS A 90 -3.31 15.31 6.52
CA LYS A 90 -4.08 15.88 7.63
C LYS A 90 -5.15 14.92 8.15
N ARG A 91 -5.91 14.28 7.25
CA ARG A 91 -6.91 13.28 7.61
C ARG A 91 -6.31 12.07 8.33
N LEU A 92 -5.13 11.63 7.87
CA LEU A 92 -4.40 10.54 8.51
C LEU A 92 -3.92 10.93 9.91
N ILE A 93 -3.31 12.11 10.07
CA ILE A 93 -2.81 12.60 11.37
C ILE A 93 -3.97 12.76 12.38
N ASP A 94 -5.10 13.32 11.93
CA ASP A 94 -6.32 13.42 12.72
C ASP A 94 -6.84 12.04 13.16
N TYR A 95 -6.92 11.10 12.22
CA TYR A 95 -7.34 9.72 12.54
C TYR A 95 -6.47 9.07 13.61
N ILE A 96 -5.15 9.23 13.56
CA ILE A 96 -4.25 8.65 14.57
C ILE A 96 -4.25 9.44 15.88
N GLY A 97 -4.86 10.63 15.92
CA GLY A 97 -5.01 11.47 17.11
C GLY A 97 -3.74 12.19 17.51
N LEU A 98 -2.95 12.61 16.52
CA LEU A 98 -1.74 13.41 16.74
C LEU A 98 -1.96 14.84 16.26
N ASP A 99 -1.22 15.76 16.87
CA ASP A 99 -1.19 17.16 16.45
C ASP A 99 -0.53 17.30 15.07
N TRP A 100 -1.06 18.21 14.27
CA TRP A 100 -0.49 18.53 12.97
C TRP A 100 0.90 19.19 13.11
N HIS A 101 1.83 18.75 12.25
CA HIS A 101 3.12 19.38 12.10
C HIS A 101 3.51 19.45 10.61
N GLU A 102 4.01 20.62 10.16
CA GLU A 102 4.35 20.85 8.73
C GLU A 102 5.39 19.86 8.17
N ALA A 103 6.26 19.31 9.01
CA ALA A 103 7.22 18.28 8.61
C ALA A 103 6.54 17.01 8.05
N CYS A 104 5.25 16.79 8.30
CA CYS A 104 4.48 15.69 7.72
C CYS A 104 4.38 15.78 6.19
N LEU A 105 4.54 16.99 5.63
CA LEU A 105 4.55 17.22 4.19
C LEU A 105 5.91 16.98 3.53
N SER A 106 6.95 16.80 4.34
CA SER A 106 8.33 16.57 3.88
C SER A 106 8.90 15.25 4.40
N PRO A 107 8.23 14.10 4.16
CA PRO A 107 8.67 12.79 4.69
C PRO A 107 10.06 12.37 4.19
N GLN A 108 10.51 12.88 3.04
CA GLN A 108 11.84 12.64 2.48
C GLN A 108 12.97 13.21 3.36
N ASP A 109 12.68 14.24 4.17
CA ASP A 109 13.67 14.88 5.03
C ASP A 109 13.91 14.10 6.33
N ASN A 110 13.11 13.08 6.60
CA ASN A 110 13.27 12.20 7.75
C ASN A 110 14.56 11.37 7.63
N LYS A 111 15.46 11.51 8.62
CA LYS A 111 16.78 10.84 8.63
C LYS A 111 16.77 9.42 9.21
N ARG A 112 15.60 8.92 9.66
CA ARG A 112 15.48 7.56 10.21
C ARG A 112 15.95 6.53 9.17
N GLY A 113 16.76 5.57 9.59
CA GLY A 113 17.24 4.47 8.74
C GLY A 113 16.06 3.66 8.19
N VAL A 114 16.14 3.31 6.91
CA VAL A 114 15.15 2.46 6.21
C VAL A 114 15.89 1.29 5.59
N SER A 115 15.56 0.08 6.02
CA SER A 115 16.21 -1.18 5.60
C SER A 115 15.36 -1.99 4.60
N THR A 116 14.39 -1.36 3.95
CA THR A 116 13.51 -2.02 2.97
C THR A 116 13.97 -1.76 1.53
N ALA A 117 13.40 -2.51 0.58
CA ALA A 117 13.62 -2.30 -0.87
C ALA A 117 13.29 -0.87 -1.34
N SER A 118 12.54 -0.09 -0.56
CA SER A 118 12.16 1.29 -0.85
C SER A 118 13.13 2.34 -0.27
N SER A 119 14.30 1.95 0.26
CA SER A 119 15.24 2.85 0.97
C SER A 119 15.62 4.10 0.18
N ILE A 120 15.75 4.00 -1.15
CA ILE A 120 16.05 5.13 -2.04
C ILE A 120 14.78 5.97 -2.28
N GLN A 121 13.64 5.31 -2.48
CA GLN A 121 12.39 5.99 -2.84
C GLN A 121 11.85 6.88 -1.71
N VAL A 122 12.00 6.46 -0.46
CA VAL A 122 11.54 7.25 0.70
C VAL A 122 12.32 8.57 0.90
N ARG A 123 13.44 8.75 0.19
CA ARG A 123 14.23 9.98 0.17
C ARG A 123 13.87 10.94 -0.95
N GLN A 124 12.89 10.57 -1.76
CA GLN A 124 12.37 11.43 -2.82
C GLN A 124 11.10 12.12 -2.34
N LYS A 125 10.85 13.32 -2.86
CA LYS A 125 9.56 13.99 -2.65
C LYS A 125 8.43 13.10 -3.17
N VAL A 126 7.28 13.20 -2.53
CA VAL A 126 6.07 12.54 -3.02
C VAL A 126 5.81 12.98 -4.46
N TYR A 127 5.63 12.02 -5.36
CA TYR A 127 5.42 12.28 -6.79
C TYR A 127 4.26 11.44 -7.33
N GLN A 128 3.64 11.96 -8.38
CA GLN A 128 2.49 11.34 -9.06
C GLN A 128 2.94 10.36 -10.16
N GLY A 129 1.99 9.54 -10.63
CA GLY A 129 2.15 8.69 -11.82
C GLY A 129 2.87 7.37 -11.58
N SER A 130 3.28 7.05 -10.35
CA SER A 130 3.94 5.76 -10.06
C SER A 130 3.03 4.56 -10.33
N SER A 131 1.72 4.71 -10.15
CA SER A 131 0.73 3.67 -10.41
C SER A 131 0.44 3.44 -11.90
N GLN A 132 0.93 4.32 -12.77
CA GLN A 132 0.78 4.16 -14.23
C GLN A 132 2.01 3.54 -14.91
N LYS A 133 3.08 3.26 -14.17
CA LYS A 133 4.35 2.79 -14.76
C LYS A 133 4.26 1.43 -15.44
N TRP A 134 3.35 0.58 -15.05
CA TRP A 134 3.12 -0.72 -15.65
C TRP A 134 2.57 -0.63 -17.09
N LYS A 135 1.86 0.44 -17.43
CA LYS A 135 1.28 0.67 -18.75
C LYS A 135 2.32 0.66 -19.89
N LYS A 136 3.57 1.00 -19.59
CA LYS A 136 4.68 0.89 -20.57
C LYS A 136 4.94 -0.56 -21.00
N TYR A 137 4.53 -1.51 -20.19
CA TYR A 137 4.75 -2.94 -20.39
C TYR A 137 3.46 -3.69 -20.78
N GLU A 138 2.33 -2.98 -20.83
CA GLU A 138 1.02 -3.52 -21.16
C GLU A 138 1.03 -4.40 -22.43
N PRO A 139 1.71 -4.01 -23.55
CA PRO A 139 1.77 -4.85 -24.74
C PRO A 139 2.44 -6.21 -24.53
N PHE A 140 3.21 -6.37 -23.45
CA PHE A 140 3.94 -7.61 -23.12
C PHE A 140 3.25 -8.42 -22.01
N LEU A 141 2.14 -7.92 -21.47
CA LEU A 141 1.41 -8.55 -20.36
C LEU A 141 0.24 -9.40 -20.81
N ASN A 142 -0.02 -9.50 -22.14
CA ASN A 142 -1.06 -10.34 -22.73
C ASN A 142 -2.44 -10.14 -22.05
N GLY A 143 -2.81 -8.92 -21.69
CA GLY A 143 -4.08 -8.63 -21.04
C GLY A 143 -4.18 -9.07 -19.57
N ALA A 144 -3.07 -9.47 -18.92
CA ALA A 144 -3.10 -10.00 -17.56
C ALA A 144 -3.76 -9.06 -16.54
N PHE A 145 -3.66 -7.73 -16.75
CA PHE A 145 -4.22 -6.73 -15.84
C PHE A 145 -5.57 -6.14 -16.27
N ASP A 146 -6.16 -6.61 -17.39
CA ASP A 146 -7.45 -6.12 -17.91
C ASP A 146 -8.58 -6.29 -16.87
N GLN A 147 -8.47 -7.29 -16.02
CA GLN A 147 -9.42 -7.55 -14.94
C GLN A 147 -9.43 -6.49 -13.83
N PHE A 148 -8.49 -5.53 -13.84
CA PHE A 148 -8.40 -4.41 -12.90
C PHE A 148 -8.78 -3.06 -13.53
N LEU A 149 -9.15 -3.04 -14.81
CA LEU A 149 -9.57 -1.86 -15.57
C LEU A 149 -11.12 -1.67 -15.54
#